data_0d785b1550d031f14aeca89d856152d1
#
_entry.id   0d785b1550d031f14aeca89d856152d1
#
_cell.length_a   1.000
_cell.length_b   1.000
_cell.length_c   1.000
_cell.angle_alpha   90.00
_cell.angle_beta   90.00
_cell.angle_gamma   90.00
#
_symmetry.space_group_name_H-M   'P 1'
#
loop_
_entity.id
_entity.type
_entity.pdbx_description
1 polymer ?
#
loop_
_entity_poly.entity_id
_entity_poly.type
_entity_poly.pdbx_seq_one_letter_code
_entity_poly.pdbx_strand_id
1 'polypeptide(L)'
;MGISRDSMHKRRATGGKQKTWRKKRKYELGRQPANTKLSSNKTVRRVRVRGGNVKWRALRLDTGIFSWGSEAVTRKTRVLDVVYNASNNELVRTQTLVKGAIIQVDAAPFKQWYLQHYGVEVGRKKKTAVAAAPSKKEGEEAEATVTGEVKKSNHVQRKIEKRQGERKIDLHIEEQFAGGRLLATISSRPGQCGRADGYILEGKELEFYMKKLQKKKGKGAGAG
;
A
#
# COMPACT_ATOMS: atom_id res chain seq x y z
N MET A 1 22.28 -25.07 17.71
CA MET A 1 22.31 -25.50 16.31
C MET A 1 21.32 -24.64 15.50
N GLY A 2 21.71 -24.09 14.33
CA GLY A 2 20.84 -23.25 13.51
C GLY A 2 19.88 -24.04 12.62
N ILE A 3 18.91 -23.32 12.01
CA ILE A 3 17.97 -23.88 11.02
C ILE A 3 18.77 -24.34 9.79
N SER A 4 18.50 -25.55 9.31
CA SER A 4 19.07 -26.10 8.07
C SER A 4 17.99 -26.41 7.04
N ARG A 5 18.32 -26.24 5.77
CA ARG A 5 17.49 -26.58 4.62
C ARG A 5 17.95 -27.87 3.92
N ASP A 6 18.70 -28.71 4.62
CA ASP A 6 19.13 -30.00 4.11
C ASP A 6 17.94 -30.93 3.79
N SER A 7 18.20 -32.03 3.08
CA SER A 7 17.21 -33.07 2.82
C SER A 7 17.33 -34.26 3.79
N MET A 8 18.38 -34.31 4.61
CA MET A 8 18.68 -35.46 5.46
C MET A 8 17.71 -35.63 6.63
N HIS A 9 17.02 -34.54 7.06
CA HIS A 9 15.98 -34.59 8.08
C HIS A 9 14.63 -35.07 7.56
N LYS A 10 14.45 -35.16 6.23
CA LYS A 10 13.22 -35.61 5.58
C LYS A 10 13.20 -37.12 5.43
N ARG A 11 12.01 -37.69 5.30
CA ARG A 11 11.83 -39.07 4.88
C ARG A 11 12.12 -39.24 3.38
N ARG A 12 12.51 -40.44 2.97
CA ARG A 12 12.65 -40.81 1.54
C ARG A 12 11.28 -40.83 0.87
N ALA A 13 11.24 -40.78 -0.47
CA ALA A 13 9.99 -40.89 -1.23
C ALA A 13 9.19 -42.15 -0.88
N THR A 14 9.89 -43.24 -0.51
CA THR A 14 9.31 -44.52 -0.03
C THR A 14 8.81 -44.51 1.41
N GLY A 15 8.91 -43.35 2.11
CA GLY A 15 8.51 -43.23 3.55
C GLY A 15 9.59 -43.66 4.54
N GLY A 16 10.68 -44.29 4.10
CA GLY A 16 11.78 -44.73 4.97
C GLY A 16 12.53 -43.58 5.63
N LYS A 17 13.04 -43.84 6.85
CA LYS A 17 13.87 -42.87 7.57
C LYS A 17 15.23 -42.74 6.94
N GLN A 18 15.65 -41.51 6.67
CA GLN A 18 16.98 -41.24 6.14
C GLN A 18 17.98 -41.08 7.28
N LYS A 19 19.06 -41.86 7.27
CA LYS A 19 20.15 -41.75 8.26
C LYS A 19 21.03 -40.55 7.94
N THR A 20 21.51 -39.85 8.96
CA THR A 20 22.47 -38.77 8.85
C THR A 20 23.86 -39.36 8.62
N TRP A 21 24.48 -39.06 7.48
CA TRP A 21 25.81 -39.52 7.08
C TRP A 21 26.87 -38.43 7.11
N ARG A 22 26.52 -37.16 7.30
CA ARG A 22 27.41 -36.01 7.42
C ARG A 22 26.84 -34.92 8.33
N LYS A 23 27.69 -34.05 8.84
CA LYS A 23 27.28 -32.83 9.58
C LYS A 23 26.63 -31.81 8.66
N LYS A 24 25.77 -30.96 9.21
CA LYS A 24 25.15 -29.82 8.48
C LYS A 24 26.21 -28.93 7.86
N ARG A 25 25.94 -28.44 6.66
CA ARG A 25 26.85 -27.59 5.89
C ARG A 25 26.37 -26.13 5.88
N LYS A 26 27.31 -25.20 5.81
CA LYS A 26 27.01 -23.76 5.79
C LYS A 26 26.14 -23.35 4.61
N TYR A 27 26.28 -23.99 3.45
CA TYR A 27 25.46 -23.71 2.29
C TYR A 27 23.99 -24.17 2.42
N GLU A 28 23.68 -24.98 3.42
CA GLU A 28 22.33 -25.43 3.76
C GLU A 28 21.68 -24.56 4.86
N LEU A 29 22.31 -23.44 5.22
CA LEU A 29 21.83 -22.55 6.27
C LEU A 29 20.43 -21.99 5.96
N GLY A 30 19.48 -22.17 6.88
CA GLY A 30 18.23 -21.46 6.98
C GLY A 30 18.29 -20.33 8.01
N ARG A 31 17.45 -19.34 7.88
CA ARG A 31 17.30 -18.23 8.82
C ARG A 31 15.84 -18.08 9.23
N GLN A 32 15.61 -17.49 10.38
CA GLN A 32 14.28 -17.12 10.83
C GLN A 32 13.59 -16.18 9.82
N PRO A 33 12.26 -16.25 9.65
CA PRO A 33 11.53 -15.30 8.81
C PRO A 33 11.66 -13.88 9.37
N ALA A 34 11.60 -12.89 8.48
CA ALA A 34 11.72 -11.49 8.88
C ALA A 34 10.50 -10.99 9.67
N ASN A 35 9.31 -11.49 9.33
CA ASN A 35 8.03 -11.05 9.91
C ASN A 35 7.95 -9.51 10.03
N THR A 36 8.22 -8.81 8.94
CA THR A 36 8.26 -7.35 8.90
C THR A 36 6.95 -6.76 9.41
N LYS A 37 7.00 -5.92 10.43
CA LYS A 37 5.84 -5.27 11.05
C LYS A 37 5.68 -3.84 10.55
N LEU A 38 4.43 -3.39 10.48
CA LEU A 38 4.12 -1.98 10.30
C LEU A 38 4.48 -1.21 11.58
N SER A 39 5.35 -0.23 11.48
CA SER A 39 5.75 0.63 12.62
C SER A 39 6.51 1.85 12.12
N SER A 40 6.34 2.99 12.79
CA SER A 40 7.04 4.24 12.50
C SER A 40 8.56 4.17 12.71
N ASN A 41 9.03 3.25 13.56
CA ASN A 41 10.45 3.03 13.79
C ASN A 41 11.05 2.11 12.72
N LYS A 42 11.45 2.69 11.58
CA LYS A 42 12.05 1.96 10.47
C LYS A 42 13.30 1.22 10.88
N THR A 43 13.29 -0.11 10.73
CA THR A 43 14.44 -0.98 11.07
C THR A 43 14.72 -1.93 9.91
N VAL A 44 15.87 -1.77 9.26
CA VAL A 44 16.34 -2.64 8.16
C VAL A 44 17.75 -3.13 8.48
N ARG A 45 17.96 -4.43 8.43
CA ARG A 45 19.27 -5.04 8.71
C ARG A 45 19.93 -5.57 7.44
N ARG A 46 21.20 -5.28 7.29
CA ARG A 46 22.05 -5.86 6.27
C ARG A 46 22.43 -7.29 6.69
N VAL A 47 22.23 -8.26 5.79
CA VAL A 47 22.56 -9.68 6.03
C VAL A 47 23.45 -10.18 4.91
N ARG A 48 24.66 -10.60 5.27
CA ARG A 48 25.58 -11.25 4.36
C ARG A 48 25.04 -12.63 3.98
N VAL A 49 24.99 -12.98 2.72
CA VAL A 49 24.51 -14.27 2.20
C VAL A 49 25.62 -15.00 1.42
N ARG A 50 25.28 -16.15 0.83
CA ARG A 50 26.20 -16.97 0.06
C ARG A 50 26.86 -16.17 -1.07
N GLY A 51 28.13 -16.44 -1.35
CA GLY A 51 28.90 -15.78 -2.41
C GLY A 51 29.32 -14.33 -2.08
N GLY A 52 29.25 -13.91 -0.80
CA GLY A 52 29.55 -12.52 -0.42
C GLY A 52 28.42 -11.52 -0.70
N ASN A 53 27.32 -11.96 -1.32
CA ASN A 53 26.17 -11.13 -1.61
C ASN A 53 25.49 -10.61 -0.35
N VAL A 54 24.70 -9.55 -0.50
CA VAL A 54 24.00 -8.88 0.59
C VAL A 54 22.50 -8.88 0.32
N LYS A 55 21.72 -9.16 1.36
CA LYS A 55 20.27 -8.95 1.40
C LYS A 55 19.94 -7.96 2.50
N TRP A 56 18.81 -7.27 2.32
CA TRP A 56 18.30 -6.31 3.28
C TRP A 56 17.04 -6.87 3.91
N ARG A 57 17.05 -7.06 5.21
CA ARG A 57 15.93 -7.61 5.96
C ARG A 57 15.25 -6.52 6.73
N ALA A 58 14.07 -6.10 6.26
CA ALA A 58 13.23 -5.19 7.00
C ALA A 58 12.56 -5.93 8.16
N LEU A 59 12.66 -5.37 9.34
CA LEU A 59 11.94 -5.81 10.54
C LEU A 59 10.75 -4.91 10.82
N ARG A 60 10.87 -3.60 10.57
CA ARG A 60 9.83 -2.58 10.72
C ARG A 60 9.90 -1.60 9.57
N LEU A 61 8.76 -1.29 8.97
CA LEU A 61 8.60 -0.29 7.91
C LEU A 61 7.30 0.48 8.13
N ASP A 62 7.28 1.73 7.67
CA ASP A 62 6.14 2.63 7.70
C ASP A 62 5.77 3.16 6.31
N THR A 63 6.73 3.20 5.39
CA THR A 63 6.58 3.81 4.06
C THR A 63 7.00 2.86 2.97
N GLY A 64 6.43 3.03 1.78
CA GLY A 64 6.78 2.33 0.55
C GLY A 64 6.62 3.21 -0.68
N ILE A 65 7.06 2.71 -1.81
CA ILE A 65 6.86 3.33 -3.12
C ILE A 65 5.75 2.59 -3.83
N PHE A 66 4.69 3.32 -4.23
CA PHE A 66 3.54 2.71 -4.91
C PHE A 66 3.31 3.39 -6.24
N SER A 67 3.02 2.56 -7.25
CA SER A 67 2.67 3.01 -8.59
C SER A 67 1.15 3.05 -8.76
N TRP A 68 0.68 4.08 -9.43
CA TRP A 68 -0.69 4.19 -9.90
C TRP A 68 -0.68 3.87 -11.40
N GLY A 69 -1.24 2.73 -11.77
CA GLY A 69 -1.06 2.14 -13.11
C GLY A 69 -1.66 2.99 -14.22
N SER A 70 -2.94 3.38 -14.10
CA SER A 70 -3.65 4.15 -15.14
C SER A 70 -3.03 5.53 -15.39
N GLU A 71 -2.44 6.15 -14.37
CA GLU A 71 -1.78 7.46 -14.49
C GLU A 71 -0.27 7.36 -14.71
N ALA A 72 0.29 6.15 -14.76
CA ALA A 72 1.72 5.87 -14.92
C ALA A 72 2.60 6.66 -13.94
N VAL A 73 2.13 6.90 -12.72
CA VAL A 73 2.83 7.68 -11.70
C VAL A 73 3.22 6.84 -10.50
N THR A 74 4.40 7.10 -9.97
CA THR A 74 4.92 6.42 -8.79
C THR A 74 5.25 7.43 -7.71
N ARG A 75 4.74 7.20 -6.49
CA ARG A 75 4.96 8.08 -5.34
C ARG A 75 5.32 7.29 -4.10
N LYS A 76 6.17 7.89 -3.26
CA LYS A 76 6.42 7.40 -1.92
C LYS A 76 5.27 7.84 -1.02
N THR A 77 4.67 6.88 -0.33
CA THR A 77 3.56 7.14 0.58
C THR A 77 3.65 6.31 1.84
N ARG A 78 2.91 6.69 2.87
CA ARG A 78 2.83 6.00 4.15
C ARG A 78 1.87 4.82 4.05
N VAL A 79 2.24 3.70 4.64
CA VAL A 79 1.36 2.55 4.86
C VAL A 79 0.61 2.78 6.17
N LEU A 80 -0.71 2.73 6.12
CA LEU A 80 -1.59 3.01 7.25
C LEU A 80 -2.01 1.74 7.98
N ASP A 81 -2.39 0.70 7.21
CA ASP A 81 -2.92 -0.54 7.76
C ASP A 81 -2.73 -1.72 6.80
N VAL A 82 -2.77 -2.96 7.35
CA VAL A 82 -2.84 -4.19 6.58
C VAL A 82 -4.26 -4.75 6.70
N VAL A 83 -5.02 -4.75 5.60
CA VAL A 83 -6.46 -5.06 5.63
C VAL A 83 -6.81 -6.50 5.24
N TYR A 84 -6.03 -7.10 4.34
CA TYR A 84 -6.29 -8.45 3.86
C TYR A 84 -5.01 -9.20 3.49
N ASN A 85 -4.99 -10.50 3.76
CA ASN A 85 -3.96 -11.42 3.29
C ASN A 85 -4.61 -12.76 2.96
N ALA A 86 -4.36 -13.26 1.74
CA ALA A 86 -4.92 -14.52 1.29
C ALA A 86 -4.29 -15.75 1.98
N SER A 87 -3.07 -15.62 2.49
CA SER A 87 -2.34 -16.74 3.10
C SER A 87 -2.80 -17.03 4.53
N ASN A 88 -2.92 -15.99 5.36
CA ASN A 88 -3.28 -16.16 6.77
C ASN A 88 -3.83 -14.87 7.37
N ASN A 89 -4.93 -14.96 8.13
CA ASN A 89 -5.52 -13.85 8.88
C ASN A 89 -4.64 -13.33 10.02
N GLU A 90 -3.80 -14.18 10.61
CA GLU A 90 -2.83 -13.78 11.64
C GLU A 90 -1.86 -12.70 11.13
N LEU A 91 -1.48 -12.75 9.85
CA LEU A 91 -0.62 -11.73 9.24
C LEU A 91 -1.31 -10.37 9.17
N VAL A 92 -2.63 -10.35 9.04
CA VAL A 92 -3.44 -9.12 9.09
C VAL A 92 -3.52 -8.61 10.53
N ARG A 93 -3.92 -9.48 11.47
CA ARG A 93 -4.04 -9.13 12.89
C ARG A 93 -2.74 -8.57 13.46
N THR A 94 -1.61 -9.16 13.08
CA THR A 94 -0.29 -8.76 13.55
C THR A 94 0.37 -7.69 12.67
N GLN A 95 -0.34 -7.07 11.73
CA GLN A 95 0.16 -5.99 10.87
C GLN A 95 1.48 -6.35 10.16
N THR A 96 1.53 -7.55 9.59
CA THR A 96 2.75 -8.06 8.96
C THR A 96 2.77 -7.76 7.47
N LEU A 97 3.83 -7.10 7.01
CA LEU A 97 4.04 -6.72 5.63
C LEU A 97 4.74 -7.86 4.87
N VAL A 98 4.02 -8.52 3.99
CA VAL A 98 4.54 -9.58 3.12
C VAL A 98 4.11 -9.35 1.67
N LYS A 99 4.81 -9.94 0.72
CA LYS A 99 4.39 -9.90 -0.69
C LYS A 99 2.97 -10.42 -0.85
N GLY A 100 2.14 -9.71 -1.60
CA GLY A 100 0.73 -10.05 -1.83
C GLY A 100 -0.22 -9.63 -0.70
N ALA A 101 0.26 -8.94 0.33
CA ALA A 101 -0.62 -8.32 1.33
C ALA A 101 -1.34 -7.12 0.73
N ILE A 102 -2.64 -7.01 1.02
CA ILE A 102 -3.44 -5.85 0.67
C ILE A 102 -3.41 -4.89 1.85
N ILE A 103 -3.01 -3.67 1.57
CA ILE A 103 -2.77 -2.62 2.55
C ILE A 103 -3.56 -1.36 2.22
N GLN A 104 -3.71 -0.49 3.20
CA GLN A 104 -4.15 0.88 2.99
C GLN A 104 -2.94 1.81 3.01
N VAL A 105 -2.88 2.70 2.02
CA VAL A 105 -1.84 3.73 1.90
C VAL A 105 -2.46 5.12 1.90
N ASP A 106 -1.69 6.12 2.30
CA ASP A 106 -2.11 7.51 2.29
C ASP A 106 -2.28 8.03 0.85
N ALA A 107 -3.41 8.65 0.57
CA ALA A 107 -3.74 9.21 -0.73
C ALA A 107 -3.12 10.59 -0.99
N ALA A 108 -2.64 11.29 0.04
CA ALA A 108 -2.19 12.67 -0.04
C ALA A 108 -1.14 12.93 -1.14
N PRO A 109 -0.07 12.10 -1.31
CA PRO A 109 0.95 12.34 -2.34
C PRO A 109 0.40 12.21 -3.76
N PHE A 110 -0.60 11.35 -3.96
CA PHE A 110 -1.27 11.17 -5.26
C PHE A 110 -2.27 12.28 -5.53
N LYS A 111 -3.01 12.76 -4.53
CA LYS A 111 -3.89 13.94 -4.64
C LYS A 111 -3.10 15.18 -5.03
N GLN A 112 -1.97 15.43 -4.36
CA GLN A 112 -1.10 16.55 -4.65
C GLN A 112 -0.57 16.50 -6.09
N TRP A 113 -0.10 15.32 -6.53
CA TRP A 113 0.35 15.14 -7.91
C TRP A 113 -0.78 15.37 -8.90
N TYR A 114 -1.98 14.85 -8.63
CA TYR A 114 -3.14 14.97 -9.51
C TYR A 114 -3.57 16.43 -9.66
N LEU A 115 -3.60 17.17 -8.55
CA LEU A 115 -3.88 18.61 -8.56
C LEU A 115 -2.85 19.39 -9.38
N GLN A 116 -1.56 19.06 -9.26
CA GLN A 116 -0.51 19.70 -10.05
C GLN A 116 -0.60 19.35 -11.54
N HIS A 117 -0.97 18.12 -11.88
CA HIS A 117 -0.98 17.62 -13.25
C HIS A 117 -2.22 18.02 -14.02
N TYR A 118 -3.39 17.92 -13.42
CA TYR A 118 -4.68 18.20 -14.04
C TYR A 118 -5.33 19.50 -13.57
N GLY A 119 -4.83 20.13 -12.51
CA GLY A 119 -5.44 21.32 -11.93
C GLY A 119 -6.80 21.10 -11.25
N VAL A 120 -7.16 19.85 -11.01
CA VAL A 120 -8.46 19.44 -10.41
C VAL A 120 -8.21 18.63 -9.17
N GLU A 121 -8.97 18.87 -8.11
CA GLU A 121 -8.95 18.06 -6.90
C GLU A 121 -9.75 16.78 -7.06
N VAL A 122 -9.16 15.62 -6.73
CA VAL A 122 -9.82 14.33 -6.72
C VAL A 122 -10.41 14.03 -5.35
N GLY A 123 -11.63 13.47 -5.35
CA GLY A 123 -12.29 13.01 -4.13
C GLY A 123 -12.85 14.14 -3.27
N ARG A 124 -13.10 15.31 -3.84
CA ARG A 124 -13.86 16.37 -3.18
C ARG A 124 -15.33 15.97 -3.14
N LYS A 125 -15.89 15.78 -1.95
CA LYS A 125 -17.35 15.61 -1.81
C LYS A 125 -18.02 16.84 -2.38
N LYS A 126 -18.85 16.70 -3.43
CA LYS A 126 -19.74 17.77 -3.87
C LYS A 126 -20.58 18.14 -2.66
N LYS A 127 -20.45 19.37 -2.15
CA LYS A 127 -21.44 19.93 -1.24
C LYS A 127 -22.74 19.93 -2.02
N THR A 128 -23.67 19.06 -1.65
CA THR A 128 -25.06 19.17 -2.09
C THR A 128 -25.51 20.56 -1.71
N ALA A 129 -25.77 21.41 -2.69
CA ALA A 129 -26.38 22.70 -2.50
C ALA A 129 -27.78 22.45 -1.94
N VAL A 130 -27.92 22.48 -0.64
CA VAL A 130 -29.22 22.65 -0.01
C VAL A 130 -29.60 24.09 -0.29
N ALA A 131 -30.63 24.24 -1.13
CA ALA A 131 -31.29 25.51 -1.37
C ALA A 131 -31.77 26.03 0.00
N ALA A 132 -31.13 27.06 0.51
CA ALA A 132 -31.63 27.85 1.63
C ALA A 132 -31.75 29.31 1.16
N ALA A 133 -32.95 29.82 1.28
CA ALA A 133 -33.38 31.18 0.98
C ALA A 133 -32.54 32.25 1.73
N PRO A 134 -32.49 33.48 1.23
CA PRO A 134 -31.59 34.51 1.77
C PRO A 134 -32.16 35.14 3.04
N SER A 135 -31.48 35.05 4.14
CA SER A 135 -31.67 35.96 5.26
C SER A 135 -30.36 36.74 5.47
N LYS A 136 -30.48 38.06 5.27
CA LYS A 136 -29.48 39.06 5.66
C LYS A 136 -29.19 38.98 7.17
N LYS A 137 -27.92 38.94 7.53
CA LYS A 137 -27.38 39.65 8.69
C LYS A 137 -25.86 39.83 8.53
N GLU A 138 -25.48 41.08 8.81
CA GLU A 138 -24.13 41.62 8.79
C GLU A 138 -23.28 41.07 9.92
N GLY A 139 -21.95 41.03 9.67
CA GLY A 139 -20.91 41.18 10.69
C GLY A 139 -20.35 39.89 11.24
N GLU A 140 -19.20 39.47 10.72
CA GLU A 140 -18.00 39.13 11.49
C GLU A 140 -16.93 38.55 10.57
N GLU A 141 -15.76 39.10 10.68
CA GLU A 141 -14.57 38.73 9.93
C GLU A 141 -14.20 37.27 10.20
N ALA A 142 -14.30 36.41 9.19
CA ALA A 142 -13.73 35.09 9.22
C ALA A 142 -12.54 35.08 8.27
N GLU A 143 -11.35 34.89 8.84
CA GLU A 143 -10.09 34.66 8.16
C GLU A 143 -10.26 33.77 6.92
N ALA A 144 -10.31 34.38 5.76
CA ALA A 144 -10.18 33.70 4.49
C ALA A 144 -8.73 33.20 4.39
N THR A 145 -8.51 31.90 4.58
CA THR A 145 -7.28 31.24 4.14
C THR A 145 -7.15 31.45 2.64
N VAL A 146 -6.37 32.46 2.29
CA VAL A 146 -6.01 32.84 0.94
C VAL A 146 -5.13 31.70 0.39
N THR A 147 -5.74 30.73 -0.28
CA THR A 147 -5.04 29.95 -1.30
C THR A 147 -4.86 30.88 -2.49
N GLY A 148 -3.76 31.62 -2.47
CA GLY A 148 -3.39 32.51 -3.55
C GLY A 148 -3.35 31.72 -4.86
N GLU A 149 -4.32 31.95 -5.72
CA GLU A 149 -4.32 31.46 -7.10
C GLU A 149 -3.11 32.06 -7.81
N VAL A 150 -2.01 31.33 -7.81
CA VAL A 150 -0.85 31.68 -8.62
C VAL A 150 -1.33 31.70 -10.06
N LYS A 151 -1.38 32.89 -10.69
CA LYS A 151 -1.77 33.05 -12.09
C LYS A 151 -0.85 32.20 -12.96
N LYS A 152 -1.40 31.12 -13.50
CA LYS A 152 -0.68 30.20 -14.39
C LYS A 152 -0.50 30.89 -15.75
N SER A 153 0.66 30.68 -16.39
CA SER A 153 0.89 31.19 -17.75
C SER A 153 -0.05 30.53 -18.76
N ASN A 154 -0.37 31.20 -19.85
CA ASN A 154 -1.24 30.67 -20.92
C ASN A 154 -0.78 29.32 -21.47
N HIS A 155 0.54 29.09 -21.54
CA HIS A 155 1.12 27.80 -21.95
C HIS A 155 0.75 26.69 -20.98
N VAL A 156 0.83 26.92 -19.68
CA VAL A 156 0.47 25.96 -18.64
C VAL A 156 -1.04 25.67 -18.66
N GLN A 157 -1.87 26.72 -18.86
CA GLN A 157 -3.32 26.54 -18.96
C GLN A 157 -3.71 25.64 -20.13
N ARG A 158 -3.24 25.91 -21.34
CA ARG A 158 -3.49 25.05 -22.53
C ARG A 158 -3.05 23.60 -22.33
N LYS A 159 -1.91 23.41 -21.64
CA LYS A 159 -1.41 22.06 -21.30
C LYS A 159 -2.31 21.32 -20.34
N ILE A 160 -2.86 22.02 -19.34
CA ILE A 160 -3.81 21.46 -18.38
C ILE A 160 -5.14 21.13 -19.05
N GLU A 161 -5.68 22.04 -19.87
CA GLU A 161 -6.92 21.84 -20.63
C GLU A 161 -6.85 20.59 -21.52
N LYS A 162 -5.75 20.42 -22.28
CA LYS A 162 -5.52 19.23 -23.09
C LYS A 162 -5.56 17.96 -22.26
N ARG A 163 -4.90 17.93 -21.10
CA ARG A 163 -4.89 16.76 -20.20
C ARG A 163 -6.27 16.47 -19.59
N GLN A 164 -7.04 17.53 -19.29
CA GLN A 164 -8.39 17.38 -18.76
C GLN A 164 -9.35 16.74 -19.77
N GLY A 165 -9.20 17.02 -21.07
CA GLY A 165 -9.99 16.38 -22.11
C GLY A 165 -9.80 14.87 -22.24
N GLU A 166 -8.60 14.38 -21.96
CA GLU A 166 -8.23 12.96 -22.01
C GLU A 166 -8.45 12.24 -20.67
N ARG A 167 -8.81 13.00 -19.62
CA ARG A 167 -8.93 12.49 -18.25
C ARG A 167 -10.06 11.47 -18.09
N LYS A 168 -9.69 10.26 -17.63
CA LYS A 168 -10.63 9.22 -17.21
C LYS A 168 -10.22 8.72 -15.83
N ILE A 169 -11.13 8.71 -14.87
CA ILE A 169 -10.91 8.17 -13.53
C ILE A 169 -12.00 7.15 -13.20
N ASP A 170 -11.61 6.06 -12.54
CA ASP A 170 -12.55 5.06 -12.04
C ASP A 170 -13.29 5.62 -10.81
N LEU A 171 -14.62 5.46 -10.78
CA LEU A 171 -15.48 5.91 -9.68
C LEU A 171 -15.06 5.32 -8.33
N HIS A 172 -14.70 4.03 -8.29
CA HIS A 172 -14.29 3.37 -7.05
C HIS A 172 -12.98 3.93 -6.50
N ILE A 173 -12.06 4.36 -7.36
CA ILE A 173 -10.83 5.03 -6.94
C ILE A 173 -11.14 6.45 -6.45
N GLU A 174 -12.03 7.17 -7.11
CA GLU A 174 -12.44 8.51 -6.69
C GLU A 174 -13.06 8.50 -5.29
N GLU A 175 -13.91 7.51 -4.97
CA GLU A 175 -14.46 7.30 -3.63
C GLU A 175 -13.35 7.07 -2.58
N GLN A 176 -12.32 6.29 -2.92
CA GLN A 176 -11.18 6.06 -2.03
C GLN A 176 -10.37 7.33 -1.80
N PHE A 177 -10.18 8.13 -2.85
CA PHE A 177 -9.58 9.45 -2.71
C PHE A 177 -10.39 10.36 -1.77
N ALA A 178 -11.71 10.32 -1.83
CA ALA A 178 -12.56 11.06 -0.89
C ALA A 178 -12.31 10.64 0.56
N GLY A 179 -12.10 9.33 0.80
CA GLY A 179 -11.74 8.77 2.09
C GLY A 179 -10.30 9.03 2.53
N GLY A 180 -9.43 9.51 1.63
CA GLY A 180 -8.00 9.76 1.92
C GLY A 180 -7.14 8.51 2.03
N ARG A 181 -7.68 7.31 1.77
CA ARG A 181 -7.01 6.02 1.90
C ARG A 181 -7.21 5.19 0.64
N LEU A 182 -6.12 4.77 0.02
CA LEU A 182 -6.13 3.93 -1.16
C LEU A 182 -5.79 2.48 -0.80
N LEU A 183 -6.44 1.53 -1.45
CA LEU A 183 -6.05 0.13 -1.38
C LEU A 183 -4.88 -0.12 -2.34
N ALA A 184 -3.87 -0.80 -1.84
CA ALA A 184 -2.67 -1.15 -2.59
C ALA A 184 -2.20 -2.57 -2.27
N THR A 185 -1.46 -3.17 -3.18
CA THR A 185 -0.83 -4.49 -3.01
C THR A 185 0.68 -4.35 -2.88
N ILE A 186 1.28 -5.07 -1.95
CA ILE A 186 2.74 -5.18 -1.84
C ILE A 186 3.26 -6.18 -2.87
N SER A 187 4.07 -5.75 -3.83
CA SER A 187 4.73 -6.60 -4.82
C SER A 187 6.15 -7.00 -4.44
N SER A 188 6.83 -6.22 -3.61
CA SER A 188 8.16 -6.51 -3.12
C SER A 188 8.16 -7.55 -1.98
N ARG A 189 9.35 -8.01 -1.60
CA ARG A 189 9.55 -8.93 -0.47
C ARG A 189 10.33 -8.22 0.64
N PRO A 190 9.67 -7.61 1.63
CA PRO A 190 10.34 -6.77 2.65
C PRO A 190 11.50 -7.47 3.39
N GLY A 191 11.37 -8.76 3.64
CA GLY A 191 12.42 -9.57 4.28
C GLY A 191 13.61 -9.93 3.37
N GLN A 192 13.60 -9.56 2.10
CA GLN A 192 14.68 -9.84 1.13
C GLN A 192 15.31 -8.56 0.58
N CYS A 193 14.49 -7.57 0.20
CA CYS A 193 14.94 -6.31 -0.39
C CYS A 193 14.92 -5.13 0.59
N GLY A 194 14.31 -5.29 1.77
CA GLY A 194 14.24 -4.23 2.79
C GLY A 194 13.24 -3.13 2.50
N ARG A 195 12.31 -3.34 1.57
CA ARG A 195 11.32 -2.35 1.11
C ARG A 195 9.93 -2.97 1.03
N ALA A 196 8.90 -2.14 1.17
CA ALA A 196 7.49 -2.50 1.00
C ALA A 196 6.90 -1.71 -0.17
N ASP A 197 7.34 -2.04 -1.38
CA ASP A 197 6.92 -1.36 -2.60
C ASP A 197 5.83 -2.17 -3.31
N GLY A 198 4.95 -1.48 -4.05
CA GLY A 198 3.84 -2.13 -4.72
C GLY A 198 3.09 -1.22 -5.67
N TYR A 199 1.79 -1.47 -5.84
CA TYR A 199 0.92 -0.70 -6.72
C TYR A 199 -0.48 -0.50 -6.10
N ILE A 200 -1.16 0.53 -6.55
CA ILE A 200 -2.55 0.83 -6.18
C ILE A 200 -3.47 -0.12 -6.93
N LEU A 201 -4.49 -0.64 -6.25
CA LEU A 201 -5.48 -1.51 -6.84
C LEU A 201 -6.47 -0.71 -7.70
N GLU A 202 -6.77 -1.21 -8.89
CA GLU A 202 -7.66 -0.58 -9.86
C GLU A 202 -8.61 -1.60 -10.51
N GLY A 203 -9.73 -1.12 -11.04
CA GLY A 203 -10.67 -1.89 -11.85
C GLY A 203 -11.16 -3.18 -11.18
N LYS A 204 -11.14 -4.29 -11.90
CA LYS A 204 -11.64 -5.59 -11.44
C LYS A 204 -10.92 -6.13 -10.20
N GLU A 205 -9.62 -5.85 -10.08
CA GLU A 205 -8.84 -6.27 -8.91
C GLU A 205 -9.31 -5.52 -7.66
N LEU A 206 -9.53 -4.22 -7.77
CA LEU A 206 -10.07 -3.40 -6.70
C LEU A 206 -11.46 -3.89 -6.27
N GLU A 207 -12.37 -4.11 -7.21
CA GLU A 207 -13.72 -4.64 -6.91
C GLU A 207 -13.67 -5.98 -6.18
N PHE A 208 -12.81 -6.89 -6.61
CA PHE A 208 -12.65 -8.19 -5.98
C PHE A 208 -12.28 -8.06 -4.50
N TYR A 209 -11.26 -7.26 -4.19
CA TYR A 209 -10.83 -7.08 -2.81
C TYR A 209 -11.83 -6.29 -1.97
N MET A 210 -12.52 -5.30 -2.54
CA MET A 210 -13.62 -4.60 -1.87
C MET A 210 -14.73 -5.57 -1.46
N LYS A 211 -15.17 -6.45 -2.36
CA LYS A 211 -16.16 -7.52 -2.06
C LYS A 211 -15.67 -8.48 -0.96
N LYS A 212 -14.38 -8.83 -0.95
CA LYS A 212 -13.79 -9.69 0.12
C LYS A 212 -13.80 -8.98 1.47
N LEU A 213 -13.47 -7.69 1.52
CA LEU A 213 -13.47 -6.90 2.75
C LEU A 213 -14.88 -6.71 3.32
N GLN A 214 -15.88 -6.46 2.45
CA GLN A 214 -17.29 -6.35 2.86
C GLN A 214 -17.82 -7.66 3.46
N LYS A 215 -17.57 -8.81 2.82
CA LYS A 215 -17.95 -10.12 3.35
C LYS A 215 -17.32 -10.42 4.73
N LYS A 216 -16.11 -9.92 4.97
CA LYS A 216 -15.44 -10.07 6.27
C LYS A 216 -16.13 -9.24 7.36
N LYS A 217 -16.57 -8.01 7.02
CA LYS A 217 -17.33 -7.15 7.95
C LYS A 217 -18.69 -7.73 8.30
N GLY A 218 -19.44 -8.26 7.32
CA GLY A 218 -20.76 -8.88 7.55
C GLY A 218 -20.73 -10.13 8.42
N LYS A 219 -19.65 -10.94 8.35
CA LYS A 219 -19.50 -12.10 9.25
C LYS A 219 -19.14 -11.72 10.69
N GLY A 220 -18.55 -10.56 10.92
CA GLY A 220 -18.24 -10.07 12.27
C GLY A 220 -19.43 -9.41 12.96
N ALA A 221 -20.39 -8.90 12.22
CA ALA A 221 -21.59 -8.25 12.76
C ALA A 221 -22.73 -9.24 13.13
N GLY A 222 -22.64 -10.50 12.70
CA GLY A 222 -23.64 -11.55 12.99
C GLY A 222 -23.24 -12.55 14.08
N ALA A 223 -22.14 -12.31 14.82
CA ALA A 223 -21.62 -13.17 15.87
C ALA A 223 -21.53 -12.44 17.23
N GLY A 224 -22.41 -11.43 17.45
CA GLY A 224 -22.57 -10.74 18.72
C GLY A 224 -23.97 -10.90 19.26
#